data_1a3e4c1a31643933c59026c72a07ab06
#
_entry.id   1a3e4c1a31643933c59026c72a07ab06
#
_cell.length_a   1.000
_cell.length_b   1.000
_cell.length_c   1.000
_cell.angle_alpha   90.00
_cell.angle_beta   90.00
_cell.angle_gamma   90.00
#
_symmetry.space_group_name_H-M   'P 1'
#
loop_
_entity.id
_entity.type
_entity.pdbx_description
1 polymer ?
#
loop_
_entity_poly.entity_id
_entity_poly.type
_entity_poly.pdbx_seq_one_letter_code
_entity_poly.pdbx_strand_id
1 'polypeptide(L)'
;MSHEIRTPLNAIVGFSHLIAESDDAEERKTYYNIVNANNERLLQLINEILDLSKIESGTIEFSFGPASLHNLCREVHDAHIFRTPQGVSLVYEPSDESLMIETDKNRVFQVISNLIGNAVKFTKEGSISYGYKLVDNQIVFHVTDTGTGIEPEKVGRVFERFAKLNNHAQGTGLGLSICKSIVERLGGKISVSSEFGKGTTFTFTLPYTIANPANAVPSKKENGEGNIAGIASAGKAVDSSVDSSVNTRHACILIAEDTDSNFDLLEAILGKDHRLIRAHDGMEAVTMFDEVKPDLILMDIKMPNLDGLEATKIIRELSATVPIIAQSAFAYEQDRKAAEEAGCNDFIAKPIADDKLKAMIHKWLSPP
;
A
#
# COMPACT_ATOMS: atom_id res chain seq x y z
N MET A 1 8.82 -5.57 22.66
CA MET A 1 7.85 -6.17 21.73
C MET A 1 6.45 -6.31 22.35
N SER A 2 6.23 -7.07 23.42
CA SER A 2 4.88 -7.21 24.03
C SER A 2 4.22 -5.90 24.43
N HIS A 3 4.98 -4.90 24.89
CA HIS A 3 4.44 -3.60 25.26
C HIS A 3 3.99 -2.79 24.04
N GLU A 4 4.73 -2.86 22.92
CA GLU A 4 4.42 -2.13 21.69
C GLU A 4 3.16 -2.67 20.98
N ILE A 5 2.86 -3.96 21.15
CA ILE A 5 1.61 -4.58 20.69
C ILE A 5 0.45 -4.26 21.63
N ARG A 6 0.69 -4.31 22.97
CA ARG A 6 -0.35 -4.13 23.97
C ARG A 6 -0.94 -2.71 23.95
N THR A 7 -0.11 -1.70 23.73
CA THR A 7 -0.55 -0.30 23.75
C THR A 7 -1.61 0.00 22.68
N PRO A 8 -1.39 -0.25 21.37
CA PRO A 8 -2.42 -0.06 20.37
C PRO A 8 -3.62 -1.00 20.56
N LEU A 9 -3.39 -2.24 20.99
CA LEU A 9 -4.48 -3.20 21.24
C LEU A 9 -5.42 -2.70 22.35
N ASN A 10 -4.87 -2.20 23.47
CA ASN A 10 -5.69 -1.66 24.55
C ASN A 10 -6.48 -0.42 24.11
N ALA A 11 -5.89 0.44 23.26
CA ALA A 11 -6.59 1.59 22.69
C ALA A 11 -7.75 1.13 21.78
N ILE A 12 -7.51 0.16 20.89
CA ILE A 12 -8.54 -0.41 20.01
C ILE A 12 -9.70 -0.94 20.87
N VAL A 13 -9.42 -1.80 21.85
CA VAL A 13 -10.45 -2.39 22.71
C VAL A 13 -11.21 -1.32 23.51
N GLY A 14 -10.49 -0.40 24.15
CA GLY A 14 -11.11 0.64 24.99
C GLY A 14 -12.00 1.58 24.19
N PHE A 15 -11.51 2.11 23.06
CA PHE A 15 -12.31 3.02 22.23
C PHE A 15 -13.42 2.32 21.46
N SER A 16 -13.31 1.02 21.16
CA SER A 16 -14.42 0.24 20.60
C SER A 16 -15.60 0.14 21.58
N HIS A 17 -15.33 -0.02 22.89
CA HIS A 17 -16.37 0.04 23.90
C HIS A 17 -17.05 1.43 23.99
N LEU A 18 -16.24 2.50 23.96
CA LEU A 18 -16.77 3.86 23.98
C LEU A 18 -17.64 4.18 22.72
N ILE A 19 -17.28 3.64 21.56
CA ILE A 19 -18.10 3.75 20.35
C ILE A 19 -19.47 3.09 20.56
N ALA A 20 -19.52 1.94 21.22
CA ALA A 20 -20.75 1.18 21.47
C ALA A 20 -21.66 1.87 22.53
N GLU A 21 -21.09 2.62 23.47
CA GLU A 21 -21.80 3.28 24.55
C GLU A 21 -22.19 4.74 24.24
N SER A 22 -21.53 5.40 23.30
CA SER A 22 -21.80 6.80 22.95
C SER A 22 -23.00 6.93 22.02
N ASP A 23 -23.93 7.81 22.36
CA ASP A 23 -25.04 8.23 21.51
C ASP A 23 -24.67 9.42 20.61
N ASP A 24 -23.53 10.10 20.87
CA ASP A 24 -23.06 11.25 20.10
C ASP A 24 -22.31 10.80 18.85
N ALA A 25 -22.74 11.25 17.69
CA ALA A 25 -22.17 10.91 16.40
C ALA A 25 -20.74 11.47 16.23
N GLU A 26 -20.44 12.67 16.74
CA GLU A 26 -19.11 13.28 16.65
C GLU A 26 -18.11 12.59 17.58
N GLU A 27 -18.53 12.22 18.80
CA GLU A 27 -17.73 11.40 19.69
C GLU A 27 -17.41 10.03 19.08
N ARG A 28 -18.43 9.33 18.54
CA ARG A 28 -18.24 8.04 17.86
C ARG A 28 -17.23 8.15 16.73
N LYS A 29 -17.33 9.20 15.92
CA LYS A 29 -16.38 9.45 14.81
C LYS A 29 -14.97 9.70 15.32
N THR A 30 -14.84 10.45 16.40
CA THR A 30 -13.54 10.69 17.06
C THR A 30 -12.91 9.40 17.58
N TYR A 31 -13.68 8.58 18.28
CA TYR A 31 -13.22 7.28 18.80
C TYR A 31 -12.88 6.30 17.67
N TYR A 32 -13.70 6.27 16.61
CA TYR A 32 -13.42 5.47 15.43
C TYR A 32 -12.07 5.83 14.77
N ASN A 33 -11.76 7.13 14.62
CA ASN A 33 -10.49 7.58 14.10
C ASN A 33 -9.30 7.11 14.97
N ILE A 34 -9.48 7.11 16.31
CA ILE A 34 -8.47 6.61 17.24
C ILE A 34 -8.28 5.09 17.08
N VAL A 35 -9.36 4.33 16.97
CA VAL A 35 -9.30 2.87 16.72
C VAL A 35 -8.56 2.59 15.42
N ASN A 36 -8.92 3.28 14.34
CA ASN A 36 -8.33 3.09 13.02
C ASN A 36 -6.83 3.41 12.99
N ALA A 37 -6.42 4.53 13.60
CA ALA A 37 -5.01 4.91 13.71
C ALA A 37 -4.18 3.88 14.50
N ASN A 38 -4.75 3.29 15.57
CA ASN A 38 -4.07 2.25 16.35
C ASN A 38 -4.04 0.91 15.62
N ASN A 39 -5.05 0.59 14.81
CA ASN A 39 -5.07 -0.61 13.96
C ASN A 39 -3.98 -0.53 12.88
N GLU A 40 -3.88 0.60 12.16
CA GLU A 40 -2.80 0.82 11.19
C GLU A 40 -1.42 0.67 11.83
N ARG A 41 -1.25 1.21 13.04
CA ARG A 41 -0.01 1.09 13.80
C ARG A 41 0.32 -0.36 14.17
N LEU A 42 -0.69 -1.14 14.56
CA LEU A 42 -0.53 -2.55 14.89
C LEU A 42 -0.14 -3.38 13.65
N LEU A 43 -0.80 -3.13 12.51
CA LEU A 43 -0.47 -3.77 11.24
C LEU A 43 0.95 -3.45 10.79
N GLN A 44 1.38 -2.19 10.91
CA GLN A 44 2.76 -1.80 10.63
C GLN A 44 3.76 -2.57 11.51
N LEU A 45 3.49 -2.68 12.82
CA LEU A 45 4.30 -3.46 13.77
C LEU A 45 4.44 -4.92 13.34
N ILE A 46 3.33 -5.56 12.99
CA ILE A 46 3.30 -6.96 12.55
C ILE A 46 4.15 -7.13 11.30
N ASN A 47 4.00 -6.26 10.31
CA ASN A 47 4.76 -6.30 9.05
C ASN A 47 6.27 -6.11 9.30
N GLU A 48 6.65 -5.18 10.18
CA GLU A 48 8.05 -4.98 10.58
C GLU A 48 8.65 -6.22 11.27
N ILE A 49 7.87 -6.91 12.11
CA ILE A 49 8.31 -8.15 12.78
C ILE A 49 8.46 -9.30 11.76
N LEU A 50 7.53 -9.42 10.82
CA LEU A 50 7.58 -10.42 9.75
C LEU A 50 8.78 -10.17 8.82
N ASP A 51 9.02 -8.91 8.43
CA ASP A 51 10.20 -8.54 7.64
C ASP A 51 11.49 -8.90 8.40
N LEU A 52 11.57 -8.55 9.69
CA LEU A 52 12.73 -8.89 10.51
C LEU A 52 12.94 -10.40 10.60
N SER A 53 11.88 -11.19 10.80
CA SER A 53 11.96 -12.66 10.85
C SER A 53 12.45 -13.26 9.54
N LYS A 54 11.95 -12.76 8.39
CA LYS A 54 12.41 -13.16 7.06
C LYS A 54 13.89 -12.78 6.80
N ILE A 55 14.31 -11.63 7.31
CA ILE A 55 15.70 -11.19 7.23
C ILE A 55 16.62 -12.12 8.05
N GLU A 56 16.24 -12.46 9.29
CA GLU A 56 17.03 -13.32 10.18
C GLU A 56 17.13 -14.77 9.69
N SER A 57 16.03 -15.31 9.19
CA SER A 57 16.01 -16.66 8.63
C SER A 57 16.71 -16.77 7.26
N GLY A 58 17.09 -15.65 6.67
CA GLY A 58 17.65 -15.62 5.32
C GLY A 58 16.65 -15.88 4.20
N THR A 59 15.36 -15.98 4.53
CA THR A 59 14.27 -16.31 3.59
C THR A 59 13.67 -15.09 2.89
N ILE A 60 14.19 -13.88 3.15
CA ILE A 60 13.74 -12.71 2.41
C ILE A 60 14.15 -12.85 0.94
N GLU A 61 13.16 -12.83 0.07
CA GLU A 61 13.36 -12.83 -1.38
C GLU A 61 13.49 -11.40 -1.88
N PHE A 62 14.42 -11.19 -2.82
CA PHE A 62 14.62 -9.93 -3.50
C PHE A 62 14.23 -10.10 -4.97
N SER A 63 13.39 -9.21 -5.46
CA SER A 63 12.98 -9.17 -6.87
C SER A 63 13.80 -8.10 -7.59
N PHE A 64 14.93 -8.53 -8.17
CA PHE A 64 15.79 -7.62 -8.93
C PHE A 64 15.18 -7.33 -10.30
N GLY A 65 15.26 -6.07 -10.70
CA GLY A 65 14.84 -5.59 -12.01
C GLY A 65 15.30 -4.16 -12.29
N PRO A 66 15.12 -3.68 -13.52
CA PRO A 66 15.49 -2.33 -13.90
C PRO A 66 14.61 -1.30 -13.19
N ALA A 67 15.21 -0.38 -12.45
CA ALA A 67 14.53 0.67 -11.71
C ALA A 67 15.06 2.05 -12.11
N SER A 68 14.15 2.96 -12.50
CA SER A 68 14.45 4.39 -12.65
C SER A 68 14.49 5.03 -11.27
N LEU A 69 15.63 5.57 -10.90
CA LEU A 69 15.82 6.23 -9.60
C LEU A 69 14.99 7.50 -9.49
N HIS A 70 14.83 8.24 -10.60
CA HIS A 70 13.99 9.42 -10.64
C HIS A 70 12.52 9.09 -10.34
N ASN A 71 11.96 8.10 -11.05
CA ASN A 71 10.58 7.68 -10.84
C ASN A 71 10.35 7.14 -9.42
N LEU A 72 11.28 6.35 -8.91
CA LEU A 72 11.24 5.83 -7.55
C LEU A 72 11.19 6.97 -6.51
N CYS A 73 12.05 7.97 -6.64
CA CYS A 73 12.05 9.11 -5.73
C CYS A 73 10.76 9.94 -5.85
N ARG A 74 10.20 10.10 -7.05
CA ARG A 74 8.91 10.77 -7.24
C ARG A 74 7.76 10.01 -6.57
N GLU A 75 7.69 8.70 -6.73
CA GLU A 75 6.70 7.86 -6.05
C GLU A 75 6.79 8.00 -4.52
N VAL A 76 8.01 8.04 -3.98
CA VAL A 76 8.23 8.29 -2.55
C VAL A 76 7.76 9.70 -2.16
N HIS A 77 8.03 10.71 -2.98
CA HIS A 77 7.56 12.07 -2.74
C HIS A 77 6.04 12.13 -2.62
N ASP A 78 5.35 11.56 -3.61
CA ASP A 78 3.89 11.57 -3.67
C ASP A 78 3.25 10.82 -2.48
N ALA A 79 3.90 9.76 -2.00
CA ALA A 79 3.45 9.01 -0.83
C ALA A 79 3.59 9.79 0.50
N HIS A 80 4.52 10.75 0.58
CA HIS A 80 4.84 11.45 1.84
C HIS A 80 4.39 12.90 1.89
N ILE A 81 4.16 13.58 0.76
CA ILE A 81 3.84 15.01 0.72
C ILE A 81 2.60 15.36 1.56
N PHE A 82 1.54 14.54 1.51
CA PHE A 82 0.31 14.77 2.27
C PHE A 82 0.43 14.42 3.77
N ARG A 83 1.48 13.71 4.18
CA ARG A 83 1.77 13.36 5.57
C ARG A 83 2.73 14.35 6.23
N THR A 84 3.30 15.26 5.44
CA THR A 84 4.24 16.27 5.93
C THR A 84 3.48 17.37 6.66
N PRO A 85 3.84 17.70 7.92
CA PRO A 85 3.15 18.73 8.70
C PRO A 85 3.21 20.12 8.04
N GLN A 86 2.21 20.97 8.35
CA GLN A 86 2.29 22.37 7.98
C GLN A 86 3.53 23.03 8.62
N GLY A 87 4.30 23.79 7.83
CA GLY A 87 5.55 24.39 8.28
C GLY A 87 6.80 23.55 8.01
N VAL A 88 6.65 22.34 7.47
CA VAL A 88 7.77 21.53 6.98
C VAL A 88 7.70 21.40 5.47
N SER A 89 8.80 21.69 4.78
CA SER A 89 8.91 21.46 3.32
C SER A 89 9.57 20.11 3.04
N LEU A 90 8.96 19.28 2.19
CA LEU A 90 9.57 18.06 1.66
C LEU A 90 10.11 18.36 0.26
N VAL A 91 11.42 18.24 0.07
CA VAL A 91 12.11 18.59 -1.16
C VAL A 91 12.83 17.38 -1.74
N TYR A 92 12.44 16.97 -2.94
CA TYR A 92 13.22 16.03 -3.74
C TYR A 92 14.28 16.81 -4.53
N GLU A 93 15.54 16.43 -4.34
CA GLU A 93 16.69 16.99 -5.06
C GLU A 93 17.04 16.09 -6.26
N PRO A 94 16.53 16.39 -7.47
CA PRO A 94 16.80 15.55 -8.62
C PRO A 94 18.28 15.64 -9.01
N SER A 95 18.86 14.50 -9.38
CA SER A 95 20.19 14.39 -9.99
C SER A 95 20.03 13.97 -11.45
N ASP A 96 20.84 13.04 -11.94
CA ASP A 96 20.69 12.50 -13.27
C ASP A 96 19.40 11.64 -13.38
N GLU A 97 18.40 12.21 -14.04
CA GLU A 97 17.07 11.56 -14.18
C GLU A 97 17.09 10.31 -15.07
N SER A 98 18.15 10.14 -15.86
CA SER A 98 18.34 9.00 -16.74
C SER A 98 18.89 7.75 -16.03
N LEU A 99 19.31 7.87 -14.76
CA LEU A 99 19.91 6.76 -14.04
C LEU A 99 18.93 5.60 -13.81
N MET A 100 19.32 4.47 -14.38
CA MET A 100 18.67 3.18 -14.20
C MET A 100 19.60 2.22 -13.50
N ILE A 101 19.11 1.51 -12.49
CA ILE A 101 19.89 0.48 -11.78
C ILE A 101 19.15 -0.84 -11.76
N GLU A 102 19.88 -1.94 -11.71
CA GLU A 102 19.33 -3.27 -11.43
C GLU A 102 19.23 -3.44 -9.91
N THR A 103 17.99 -3.39 -9.37
CA THR A 103 17.75 -3.47 -7.91
C THR A 103 16.33 -3.95 -7.61
N ASP A 104 16.05 -4.23 -6.36
CA ASP A 104 14.67 -4.40 -5.89
C ASP A 104 14.05 -3.02 -5.59
N LYS A 105 13.23 -2.52 -6.53
CA LYS A 105 12.54 -1.23 -6.43
C LYS A 105 11.75 -1.08 -5.12
N ASN A 106 11.03 -2.13 -4.72
CA ASN A 106 10.15 -2.09 -3.54
C ASN A 106 10.96 -1.99 -2.24
N ARG A 107 12.08 -2.69 -2.17
CA ARG A 107 12.99 -2.61 -1.01
C ARG A 107 13.71 -1.28 -0.92
N VAL A 108 14.14 -0.71 -2.05
CA VAL A 108 14.72 0.65 -2.05
C VAL A 108 13.66 1.70 -1.69
N PHE A 109 12.44 1.58 -2.22
CA PHE A 109 11.30 2.42 -1.81
C PHE A 109 11.06 2.34 -0.29
N GLN A 110 11.05 1.13 0.27
CA GLN A 110 10.86 0.89 1.71
C GLN A 110 11.93 1.59 2.55
N VAL A 111 13.21 1.53 2.13
CA VAL A 111 14.31 2.21 2.83
C VAL A 111 14.11 3.73 2.81
N ILE A 112 13.90 4.33 1.64
CA ILE A 112 13.74 5.79 1.51
C ILE A 112 12.50 6.27 2.27
N SER A 113 11.36 5.58 2.13
CA SER A 113 10.12 5.89 2.83
C SER A 113 10.28 5.85 4.35
N ASN A 114 11.03 4.87 4.87
CA ASN A 114 11.26 4.75 6.30
C ASN A 114 12.15 5.89 6.82
N LEU A 115 13.19 6.28 6.06
CA LEU A 115 14.05 7.41 6.42
C LEU A 115 13.28 8.74 6.38
N ILE A 116 12.46 8.98 5.34
CA ILE A 116 11.60 10.17 5.25
C ILE A 116 10.54 10.18 6.36
N GLY A 117 9.91 9.04 6.64
CA GLY A 117 8.95 8.91 7.75
C GLY A 117 9.57 9.29 9.11
N ASN A 118 10.82 8.91 9.34
CA ASN A 118 11.56 9.36 10.53
C ASN A 118 11.83 10.87 10.48
N ALA A 119 12.27 11.42 9.35
CA ALA A 119 12.50 12.85 9.18
C ALA A 119 11.22 13.66 9.46
N VAL A 120 10.07 13.27 8.89
CA VAL A 120 8.75 13.90 9.14
C VAL A 120 8.38 13.87 10.61
N LYS A 121 8.64 12.75 11.29
CA LYS A 121 8.32 12.59 12.70
C LYS A 121 9.12 13.51 13.62
N PHE A 122 10.37 13.78 13.30
CA PHE A 122 11.30 14.54 14.16
C PHE A 122 11.52 15.98 13.71
N THR A 123 10.91 16.42 12.61
CA THR A 123 10.95 17.80 12.13
C THR A 123 9.59 18.45 12.34
N LYS A 124 9.52 19.45 13.24
CA LYS A 124 8.29 20.20 13.51
C LYS A 124 8.13 21.40 12.58
N GLU A 125 9.23 22.04 12.25
CA GLU A 125 9.33 23.17 11.34
C GLU A 125 10.64 23.10 10.58
N GLY A 126 10.68 23.58 9.34
CA GLY A 126 11.88 23.62 8.51
C GLY A 126 11.75 22.77 7.24
N SER A 127 12.77 21.95 6.95
CA SER A 127 12.82 21.22 5.69
C SER A 127 13.34 19.80 5.84
N ILE A 128 12.86 18.95 4.94
CA ILE A 128 13.38 17.60 4.69
C ILE A 128 13.77 17.55 3.23
N SER A 129 15.05 17.30 2.95
CA SER A 129 15.53 17.10 1.58
C SER A 129 16.05 15.70 1.38
N TYR A 130 15.88 15.15 0.18
CA TYR A 130 16.36 13.83 -0.17
C TYR A 130 16.65 13.75 -1.65
N GLY A 131 17.54 12.84 -1.99
CA GLY A 131 17.96 12.63 -3.36
C GLY A 131 19.01 11.53 -3.48
N TYR A 132 19.60 11.43 -4.67
CA TYR A 132 20.66 10.49 -4.95
C TYR A 132 21.69 11.12 -5.89
N LYS A 133 22.89 10.54 -5.90
CA LYS A 133 23.95 10.88 -6.85
C LYS A 133 24.83 9.67 -7.15
N LEU A 134 25.38 9.61 -8.35
CA LEU A 134 26.37 8.61 -8.73
C LEU A 134 27.76 9.12 -8.33
N VAL A 135 28.47 8.35 -7.49
CA VAL A 135 29.83 8.64 -7.04
C VAL A 135 30.62 7.34 -7.06
N ASP A 136 31.76 7.31 -7.74
CA ASP A 136 32.69 6.17 -7.75
C ASP A 136 31.99 4.80 -7.98
N ASN A 137 31.11 4.73 -9.00
CA ASN A 137 30.34 3.53 -9.32
C ASN A 137 29.39 3.04 -8.21
N GLN A 138 28.97 3.96 -7.33
CA GLN A 138 27.96 3.72 -6.32
C GLN A 138 26.88 4.80 -6.41
N ILE A 139 25.62 4.41 -6.24
CA ILE A 139 24.54 5.35 -6.01
C ILE A 139 24.51 5.69 -4.53
N VAL A 140 24.70 6.96 -4.23
CA VAL A 140 24.66 7.50 -2.86
C VAL A 140 23.34 8.22 -2.68
N PHE A 141 22.47 7.67 -1.83
CA PHE A 141 21.22 8.30 -1.41
C PHE A 141 21.43 9.09 -0.12
N HIS A 142 20.70 10.18 0.03
CA HIS A 142 20.65 10.95 1.27
C HIS A 142 19.23 11.34 1.61
N VAL A 143 18.95 11.43 2.91
CA VAL A 143 17.75 12.04 3.49
C VAL A 143 18.25 12.93 4.62
N THR A 144 18.01 14.24 4.48
CA THR A 144 18.46 15.26 5.44
C THR A 144 17.25 15.98 6.00
N ASP A 145 17.18 16.10 7.31
CA ASP A 145 16.16 16.87 8.02
C ASP A 145 16.79 17.97 8.88
N THR A 146 16.03 19.04 9.11
CA THR A 146 16.39 20.13 10.02
C THR A 146 15.70 20.00 11.38
N GLY A 147 15.41 18.78 11.79
CA GLY A 147 14.67 18.46 13.01
C GLY A 147 15.50 18.53 14.29
N THR A 148 15.07 17.81 15.29
CA THR A 148 15.68 17.84 16.63
C THR A 148 17.10 17.29 16.69
N GLY A 149 17.55 16.58 15.66
CA GLY A 149 18.83 15.88 15.67
C GLY A 149 18.89 14.75 16.71
N ILE A 150 20.04 14.12 16.81
CA ILE A 150 20.30 12.97 17.67
C ILE A 150 21.45 13.30 18.62
N GLU A 151 21.27 13.01 19.91
CA GLU A 151 22.34 13.16 20.90
C GLU A 151 23.56 12.31 20.54
N PRO A 152 24.81 12.83 20.65
CA PRO A 152 26.01 12.15 20.22
C PRO A 152 26.18 10.73 20.78
N GLU A 153 25.76 10.52 22.03
CA GLU A 153 25.84 9.22 22.71
C GLU A 153 24.90 8.17 22.11
N LYS A 154 23.85 8.61 21.42
CA LYS A 154 22.82 7.74 20.82
C LYS A 154 23.05 7.45 19.34
N VAL A 155 23.86 8.27 18.65
CA VAL A 155 24.12 8.12 17.20
C VAL A 155 24.61 6.73 16.82
N GLY A 156 25.52 6.16 17.63
CA GLY A 156 26.08 4.82 17.37
C GLY A 156 25.06 3.67 17.47
N ARG A 157 23.91 3.93 18.11
CA ARG A 157 22.91 2.90 18.43
C ARG A 157 21.62 2.99 17.61
N VAL A 158 21.52 3.96 16.69
CA VAL A 158 20.27 4.20 15.92
C VAL A 158 19.83 3.01 15.05
N PHE A 159 20.77 2.16 14.63
CA PHE A 159 20.52 0.96 13.86
C PHE A 159 20.34 -0.30 14.71
N GLU A 160 20.42 -0.21 16.05
CA GLU A 160 20.12 -1.32 16.93
C GLU A 160 18.61 -1.60 16.92
N ARG A 161 18.24 -2.85 17.07
CA ARG A 161 16.83 -3.28 17.13
C ARG A 161 16.17 -2.74 18.40
N PHE A 162 14.93 -2.26 18.26
CA PHE A 162 14.14 -1.67 19.36
C PHE A 162 14.80 -0.43 20.00
N ALA A 163 15.82 0.15 19.35
CA ALA A 163 16.41 1.38 19.82
C ALA A 163 15.41 2.54 19.73
N LYS A 164 15.04 3.10 20.86
CA LYS A 164 14.27 4.35 20.97
C LYS A 164 15.18 5.42 21.54
N LEU A 165 15.38 6.47 20.76
CA LEU A 165 16.24 7.59 21.17
C LEU A 165 15.59 8.45 22.25
N ASN A 166 14.24 8.43 22.33
CA ASN A 166 13.44 9.05 23.39
C ASN A 166 12.35 8.09 23.84
N ASN A 167 12.13 7.95 25.16
CA ASN A 167 11.09 7.09 25.74
C ASN A 167 9.66 7.48 25.34
N HIS A 168 9.46 8.72 24.90
CA HIS A 168 8.17 9.25 24.43
C HIS A 168 8.04 9.25 22.91
N ALA A 169 9.08 8.86 22.17
CA ALA A 169 9.01 8.82 20.71
C ALA A 169 8.14 7.65 20.24
N GLN A 170 7.06 7.98 19.51
CA GLN A 170 6.24 6.97 18.85
C GLN A 170 7.08 6.20 17.83
N GLY A 171 6.97 4.87 17.81
CA GLY A 171 7.62 4.00 16.83
C GLY A 171 8.12 2.70 17.45
N THR A 172 8.36 1.74 16.61
CA THR A 172 8.71 0.35 16.95
C THR A 172 10.19 0.19 17.34
N GLY A 173 11.04 1.08 16.81
CA GLY A 173 12.49 0.95 16.91
C GLY A 173 13.05 -0.14 15.98
N LEU A 174 12.25 -0.66 15.05
CA LEU A 174 12.68 -1.68 14.08
C LEU A 174 13.04 -1.09 12.71
N GLY A 175 12.41 0.01 12.32
CA GLY A 175 12.53 0.55 10.97
C GLY A 175 13.97 0.77 10.50
N LEU A 176 14.82 1.43 11.30
CA LEU A 176 16.22 1.67 10.92
C LEU A 176 17.06 0.39 10.87
N SER A 177 16.78 -0.58 11.73
CA SER A 177 17.47 -1.88 11.70
C SER A 177 17.07 -2.70 10.46
N ILE A 178 15.82 -2.59 10.02
CA ILE A 178 15.34 -3.18 8.76
C ILE A 178 15.98 -2.48 7.58
N CYS A 179 16.06 -1.14 7.55
CA CYS A 179 16.76 -0.39 6.51
C CYS A 179 18.22 -0.85 6.37
N LYS A 180 18.94 -0.97 7.48
CA LYS A 180 20.32 -1.46 7.49
C LYS A 180 20.42 -2.84 6.87
N SER A 181 19.58 -3.76 7.27
CA SER A 181 19.58 -5.14 6.76
C SER A 181 19.26 -5.22 5.27
N ILE A 182 18.30 -4.42 4.79
CA ILE A 182 17.96 -4.35 3.35
C ILE A 182 19.15 -3.80 2.56
N VAL A 183 19.72 -2.66 2.99
CA VAL A 183 20.84 -2.01 2.30
C VAL A 183 22.07 -2.92 2.24
N GLU A 184 22.41 -3.59 3.34
CA GLU A 184 23.54 -4.53 3.39
C GLU A 184 23.34 -5.73 2.46
N ARG A 185 22.11 -6.25 2.35
CA ARG A 185 21.79 -7.35 1.42
C ARG A 185 21.77 -6.92 -0.05
N LEU A 186 21.46 -5.66 -0.33
CA LEU A 186 21.62 -5.06 -1.66
C LEU A 186 23.08 -4.70 -2.00
N GLY A 187 24.03 -5.05 -1.11
CA GLY A 187 25.46 -4.82 -1.32
C GLY A 187 25.92 -3.40 -0.97
N GLY A 188 25.10 -2.63 -0.29
CA GLY A 188 25.37 -1.25 0.10
C GLY A 188 25.79 -1.07 1.56
N LYS A 189 25.87 0.18 1.98
CA LYS A 189 26.14 0.60 3.36
C LYS A 189 25.21 1.74 3.74
N ILE A 190 24.81 1.79 5.02
CA ILE A 190 24.01 2.90 5.57
C ILE A 190 24.77 3.55 6.72
N SER A 191 24.66 4.86 6.82
CA SER A 191 25.30 5.68 7.86
C SER A 191 24.40 6.83 8.27
N VAL A 192 24.74 7.47 9.39
CA VAL A 192 24.04 8.62 9.93
C VAL A 192 25.05 9.66 10.39
N SER A 193 24.73 10.92 10.13
CA SER A 193 25.41 12.09 10.68
C SER A 193 24.34 12.99 11.29
N SER A 194 24.52 13.41 12.53
CA SER A 194 23.51 14.23 13.23
C SER A 194 24.18 15.17 14.22
N GLU A 195 23.59 16.36 14.34
CA GLU A 195 23.94 17.33 15.37
C GLU A 195 22.66 17.69 16.14
N PHE A 196 22.69 17.47 17.45
CA PHE A 196 21.54 17.73 18.30
C PHE A 196 21.11 19.20 18.21
N GLY A 197 19.84 19.43 17.94
CA GLY A 197 19.26 20.76 17.73
C GLY A 197 19.39 21.32 16.31
N LYS A 198 20.07 20.62 15.38
CA LYS A 198 20.25 21.10 13.99
C LYS A 198 19.67 20.17 12.93
N GLY A 199 19.53 18.89 13.24
CA GLY A 199 18.96 17.90 12.33
C GLY A 199 19.82 16.66 12.11
N THR A 200 19.39 15.83 11.17
CA THR A 200 19.99 14.53 10.88
C THR A 200 20.11 14.32 9.38
N THR A 201 21.20 13.70 8.96
CA THR A 201 21.39 13.18 7.60
C THR A 201 21.63 11.69 7.65
N PHE A 202 20.72 10.92 7.07
CA PHE A 202 20.95 9.52 6.76
C PHE A 202 21.47 9.39 5.34
N THR A 203 22.50 8.56 5.17
CA THR A 203 23.10 8.29 3.86
C THR A 203 23.19 6.78 3.66
N PHE A 204 22.77 6.29 2.50
CA PHE A 204 23.02 4.90 2.14
C PHE A 204 23.53 4.78 0.71
N THR A 205 24.28 3.71 0.44
CA THR A 205 24.85 3.46 -0.88
C THR A 205 24.33 2.17 -1.45
N LEU A 206 24.23 2.10 -2.77
CA LEU A 206 23.98 0.86 -3.51
C LEU A 206 25.02 0.74 -4.64
N PRO A 207 25.47 -0.47 -4.99
CA PRO A 207 26.34 -0.67 -6.15
C PRO A 207 25.62 -0.17 -7.42
N TYR A 208 26.29 0.60 -8.26
CA TYR A 208 25.75 0.96 -9.57
C TYR A 208 25.93 -0.22 -10.51
N THR A 209 24.85 -0.98 -10.69
CA THR A 209 24.78 -2.05 -11.67
C THR A 209 23.92 -1.56 -12.82
N ILE A 210 24.52 -1.45 -14.01
CA ILE A 210 23.80 -0.98 -15.19
C ILE A 210 22.70 -2.00 -15.53
N ALA A 211 21.46 -1.56 -15.50
CA ALA A 211 20.34 -2.39 -15.96
C ALA A 211 20.53 -2.70 -17.45
N ASN A 212 20.65 -3.97 -17.79
CA ASN A 212 20.80 -4.37 -19.18
C ASN A 212 19.45 -4.17 -19.89
N PRO A 213 19.33 -3.27 -20.89
CA PRO A 213 18.04 -2.98 -21.54
C PRO A 213 17.42 -4.19 -22.26
N ALA A 214 18.16 -5.29 -22.40
CA ALA A 214 17.65 -6.54 -22.98
C ALA A 214 16.64 -7.27 -22.09
N ASN A 215 16.56 -6.94 -20.77
CA ASN A 215 15.62 -7.53 -19.81
C ASN A 215 14.40 -6.63 -19.53
N ALA A 216 14.30 -5.49 -20.17
CA ALA A 216 13.13 -4.63 -20.06
C ALA A 216 11.97 -5.23 -20.85
N VAL A 217 11.00 -5.80 -20.17
CA VAL A 217 9.71 -6.13 -20.77
C VAL A 217 9.10 -4.81 -21.28
N PRO A 218 8.75 -4.69 -22.59
CA PRO A 218 8.27 -3.43 -23.12
C PRO A 218 6.92 -3.08 -22.52
N SER A 219 6.88 -2.04 -21.68
CA SER A 219 5.63 -1.38 -21.34
C SER A 219 5.01 -0.81 -22.61
N LYS A 220 3.83 -1.27 -22.99
CA LYS A 220 3.05 -0.72 -24.08
C LYS A 220 2.87 0.78 -23.86
N LYS A 221 3.48 1.57 -24.74
CA LYS A 221 3.15 2.99 -24.90
C LYS A 221 1.73 3.07 -25.47
N GLU A 222 0.80 3.58 -24.72
CA GLU A 222 -0.43 4.09 -25.26
C GLU A 222 -0.13 5.39 -26.01
N ASN A 223 -0.03 5.29 -27.33
CA ASN A 223 -0.08 6.45 -28.22
C ASN A 223 -1.57 6.81 -28.40
N GLY A 224 -2.02 7.77 -27.62
CA GLY A 224 -3.28 8.45 -27.84
C GLY A 224 -3.03 9.78 -28.57
N GLU A 225 -2.89 9.75 -29.88
CA GLU A 225 -3.10 10.95 -30.70
C GLU A 225 -4.59 11.03 -31.06
N GLY A 226 -5.25 11.99 -30.42
CA GLY A 226 -6.61 12.38 -30.72
C GLY A 226 -6.69 13.14 -32.04
N ASN A 227 -7.68 12.82 -32.80
CA ASN A 227 -8.10 13.68 -33.90
C ASN A 227 -9.49 14.24 -33.60
N ILE A 228 -9.55 15.55 -33.46
CA ILE A 228 -10.79 16.35 -33.29
C ILE A 228 -11.29 16.71 -34.68
N ALA A 229 -12.49 16.29 -35.03
CA ALA A 229 -13.36 16.99 -35.97
C ALA A 229 -14.79 16.50 -35.75
N GLY A 230 -15.56 17.26 -35.17
CA GLY A 230 -16.61 18.16 -35.45
C GLY A 230 -17.76 17.57 -36.29
N ILE A 231 -18.99 17.64 -35.76
CA ILE A 231 -20.13 18.29 -36.46
C ILE A 231 -21.33 18.28 -35.49
N ALA A 232 -21.90 19.47 -35.34
CA ALA A 232 -23.14 19.76 -34.66
C ALA A 232 -24.38 19.37 -35.48
N SER A 233 -25.47 19.01 -34.83
CA SER A 233 -26.81 19.65 -35.04
C SER A 233 -27.89 18.91 -34.23
N ALA A 234 -28.47 19.64 -33.32
CA ALA A 234 -29.85 20.12 -33.27
C ALA A 234 -31.00 19.06 -33.22
N GLY A 235 -31.68 19.09 -32.08
CA GLY A 235 -33.12 19.10 -32.24
C GLY A 235 -34.01 18.21 -31.37
N LYS A 236 -34.63 18.87 -30.42
CA LYS A 236 -35.99 18.70 -29.89
C LYS A 236 -36.20 17.99 -28.56
N ALA A 237 -36.57 18.83 -27.64
CA ALA A 237 -37.24 18.48 -26.39
C ALA A 237 -38.56 17.69 -26.67
N VAL A 238 -38.77 16.65 -25.91
CA VAL A 238 -40.10 16.15 -25.57
C VAL A 238 -40.11 15.90 -24.07
N ASP A 239 -40.91 16.70 -23.42
CA ASP A 239 -41.31 16.61 -22.04
C ASP A 239 -42.11 15.31 -21.85
N SER A 240 -41.72 14.43 -21.01
CA SER A 240 -42.58 13.44 -20.41
C SER A 240 -42.00 13.05 -19.05
N SER A 241 -42.60 13.59 -18.00
CA SER A 241 -42.53 13.14 -16.63
C SER A 241 -42.72 11.62 -16.57
N VAL A 242 -41.64 10.88 -16.36
CA VAL A 242 -41.69 9.49 -15.97
C VAL A 242 -41.01 9.37 -14.62
N ASP A 243 -41.85 9.02 -13.67
CA ASP A 243 -41.56 8.58 -12.32
C ASP A 243 -40.34 7.60 -12.34
N SER A 244 -39.18 8.08 -12.02
CA SER A 244 -37.97 7.25 -11.92
C SER A 244 -37.90 6.61 -10.55
N SER A 245 -38.74 5.58 -10.32
CA SER A 245 -38.42 4.51 -9.40
C SER A 245 -37.18 3.78 -9.98
N VAL A 246 -36.01 4.16 -9.53
CA VAL A 246 -34.78 3.44 -9.81
C VAL A 246 -34.96 2.03 -9.26
N ASN A 247 -35.22 1.11 -10.16
CA ASN A 247 -35.23 -0.32 -9.87
C ASN A 247 -33.77 -0.73 -9.66
N THR A 248 -33.26 -0.57 -8.42
CA THR A 248 -31.94 -1.04 -8.01
C THR A 248 -31.98 -2.56 -8.06
N ARG A 249 -31.56 -3.12 -9.20
CA ARG A 249 -31.26 -4.54 -9.30
C ARG A 249 -30.19 -4.82 -8.26
N HIS A 250 -30.50 -5.56 -7.20
CA HIS A 250 -29.53 -6.09 -6.28
C HIS A 250 -28.59 -7.02 -7.08
N ALA A 251 -27.38 -6.56 -7.36
CA ALA A 251 -26.41 -7.38 -8.07
C ALA A 251 -26.03 -8.59 -7.20
N CYS A 252 -25.78 -9.72 -7.87
CA CYS A 252 -25.32 -10.93 -7.22
C CYS A 252 -23.79 -10.94 -7.17
N ILE A 253 -23.21 -10.86 -5.97
CA ILE A 253 -21.76 -10.87 -5.75
C ILE A 253 -21.35 -12.20 -5.13
N LEU A 254 -20.47 -12.94 -5.80
CA LEU A 254 -19.81 -14.12 -5.25
C LEU A 254 -18.57 -13.69 -4.48
N ILE A 255 -18.48 -14.06 -3.21
CA ILE A 255 -17.37 -13.72 -2.33
C ILE A 255 -16.62 -15.01 -1.98
N ALA A 256 -15.40 -15.16 -2.48
CA ALA A 256 -14.49 -16.23 -2.10
C ALA A 256 -13.59 -15.74 -0.96
N GLU A 257 -13.86 -16.25 0.26
CA GLU A 257 -13.22 -15.82 1.51
C GLU A 257 -13.29 -16.97 2.52
N ASP A 258 -12.14 -17.47 2.97
CA ASP A 258 -12.03 -18.60 3.91
C ASP A 258 -12.28 -18.21 5.38
N THR A 259 -12.08 -16.94 5.71
CA THR A 259 -12.17 -16.42 7.08
C THR A 259 -13.55 -15.83 7.37
N ASP A 260 -14.26 -16.35 8.37
CA ASP A 260 -15.62 -15.93 8.74
C ASP A 260 -15.70 -14.41 9.04
N SER A 261 -14.79 -13.90 9.87
CA SER A 261 -14.79 -12.47 10.24
C SER A 261 -14.57 -11.51 9.07
N ASN A 262 -13.85 -11.95 8.02
CA ASN A 262 -13.68 -11.15 6.81
C ASN A 262 -14.97 -11.15 5.97
N PHE A 263 -15.61 -12.32 5.87
CA PHE A 263 -16.91 -12.43 5.19
C PHE A 263 -17.98 -11.60 5.91
N ASP A 264 -18.08 -11.70 7.25
CA ASP A 264 -19.02 -10.90 8.06
C ASP A 264 -18.85 -9.39 7.84
N LEU A 265 -17.59 -8.94 7.71
CA LEU A 265 -17.29 -7.54 7.38
C LEU A 265 -17.82 -7.17 5.99
N LEU A 266 -17.57 -8.00 4.98
CA LEU A 266 -18.06 -7.77 3.61
C LEU A 266 -19.60 -7.81 3.56
N GLU A 267 -20.22 -8.72 4.32
CA GLU A 267 -21.69 -8.79 4.46
C GLU A 267 -22.25 -7.52 5.11
N ALA A 268 -21.62 -7.01 6.16
CA ALA A 268 -22.05 -5.77 6.81
C ALA A 268 -21.93 -4.55 5.87
N ILE A 269 -20.90 -4.51 5.01
CA ILE A 269 -20.68 -3.42 4.05
C ILE A 269 -21.64 -3.49 2.86
N LEU A 270 -21.85 -4.69 2.30
CA LEU A 270 -22.49 -4.88 0.99
C LEU A 270 -23.88 -5.51 1.05
N GLY A 271 -24.22 -6.20 2.13
CA GLY A 271 -25.43 -7.03 2.23
C GLY A 271 -26.75 -6.26 2.18
N LYS A 272 -26.71 -4.93 2.41
CA LYS A 272 -27.89 -4.05 2.27
C LYS A 272 -28.24 -3.75 0.80
N ASP A 273 -27.21 -3.70 -0.05
CA ASP A 273 -27.33 -3.20 -1.42
C ASP A 273 -27.21 -4.31 -2.47
N HIS A 274 -26.67 -5.49 -2.07
CA HIS A 274 -26.35 -6.59 -2.98
C HIS A 274 -26.75 -7.95 -2.41
N ARG A 275 -27.00 -8.91 -3.30
CA ARG A 275 -27.14 -10.31 -2.92
C ARG A 275 -25.76 -10.94 -2.84
N LEU A 276 -25.37 -11.41 -1.66
CA LEU A 276 -24.07 -12.01 -1.43
C LEU A 276 -24.17 -13.53 -1.38
N ILE A 277 -23.19 -14.19 -1.98
CA ILE A 277 -23.03 -15.65 -1.92
C ILE A 277 -21.58 -15.89 -1.53
N ARG A 278 -21.37 -16.76 -0.55
CA ARG A 278 -20.03 -17.11 -0.05
C ARG A 278 -19.54 -18.41 -0.65
N ALA A 279 -18.26 -18.43 -1.03
CA ALA A 279 -17.45 -19.60 -1.25
C ALA A 279 -16.30 -19.61 -0.23
N HIS A 280 -16.00 -20.74 0.38
CA HIS A 280 -14.99 -20.85 1.44
C HIS A 280 -13.57 -21.12 0.92
N ASP A 281 -13.44 -21.43 -0.35
CA ASP A 281 -12.16 -21.58 -1.04
C ASP A 281 -12.31 -21.38 -2.57
N GLY A 282 -11.19 -21.43 -3.28
CA GLY A 282 -11.18 -21.26 -4.73
C GLY A 282 -11.90 -22.37 -5.49
N MET A 283 -11.90 -23.59 -4.98
CA MET A 283 -12.60 -24.72 -5.62
C MET A 283 -14.11 -24.56 -5.54
N GLU A 284 -14.61 -24.14 -4.37
CA GLU A 284 -16.03 -23.83 -4.17
C GLU A 284 -16.44 -22.63 -5.02
N ALA A 285 -15.58 -21.61 -5.11
CA ALA A 285 -15.84 -20.43 -5.97
C ALA A 285 -16.00 -20.80 -7.45
N VAL A 286 -15.15 -21.67 -7.98
CA VAL A 286 -15.25 -22.17 -9.36
C VAL A 286 -16.54 -22.96 -9.57
N THR A 287 -16.88 -23.84 -8.61
CA THR A 287 -18.08 -24.67 -8.71
C THR A 287 -19.35 -23.81 -8.66
N MET A 288 -19.42 -22.87 -7.72
CA MET A 288 -20.57 -21.98 -7.56
C MET A 288 -20.71 -20.98 -8.72
N PHE A 289 -19.60 -20.60 -9.37
CA PHE A 289 -19.62 -19.65 -10.47
C PHE A 289 -20.61 -20.06 -11.58
N ASP A 290 -20.58 -21.31 -12.00
CA ASP A 290 -21.47 -21.80 -13.09
C ASP A 290 -22.94 -21.92 -12.64
N GLU A 291 -23.17 -22.26 -11.39
CA GLU A 291 -24.53 -22.38 -10.81
C GLU A 291 -25.17 -21.01 -10.56
N VAL A 292 -24.40 -20.07 -10.00
CA VAL A 292 -24.88 -18.78 -9.52
C VAL A 292 -24.90 -17.70 -10.59
N LYS A 293 -23.96 -17.73 -11.52
CA LYS A 293 -23.70 -16.70 -12.55
C LYS A 293 -23.68 -15.30 -11.96
N PRO A 294 -22.69 -15.02 -11.09
CA PRO A 294 -22.61 -13.75 -10.38
C PRO A 294 -22.33 -12.59 -11.33
N ASP A 295 -22.80 -11.40 -10.95
CA ASP A 295 -22.53 -10.15 -11.66
C ASP A 295 -21.11 -9.62 -11.38
N LEU A 296 -20.49 -10.02 -10.24
CA LEU A 296 -19.15 -9.66 -9.81
C LEU A 296 -18.61 -10.69 -8.82
N ILE A 297 -17.30 -10.89 -8.82
CA ILE A 297 -16.59 -11.79 -7.87
C ILE A 297 -15.60 -10.96 -7.04
N LEU A 298 -15.67 -11.10 -5.71
CA LEU A 298 -14.61 -10.72 -4.79
C LEU A 298 -13.81 -11.98 -4.46
N MET A 299 -12.52 -12.01 -4.82
CA MET A 299 -11.68 -13.18 -4.75
C MET A 299 -10.50 -12.97 -3.80
N ASP A 300 -10.47 -13.61 -2.65
CA ASP A 300 -9.25 -13.64 -1.83
C ASP A 300 -8.16 -14.43 -2.57
N ILE A 301 -6.95 -13.88 -2.59
CA ILE A 301 -5.80 -14.55 -3.22
C ILE A 301 -5.36 -15.76 -2.40
N LYS A 302 -5.34 -15.65 -1.07
CA LYS A 302 -4.80 -16.68 -0.17
C LYS A 302 -5.90 -17.48 0.48
N MET A 303 -6.24 -18.61 -0.12
CA MET A 303 -7.23 -19.56 0.39
C MET A 303 -6.66 -20.99 0.40
N PRO A 304 -7.22 -21.88 1.24
CA PRO A 304 -6.85 -23.29 1.22
C PRO A 304 -7.34 -23.99 -0.06
N ASN A 305 -6.87 -25.20 -0.29
CA ASN A 305 -7.22 -26.12 -1.40
C ASN A 305 -6.86 -25.55 -2.78
N LEU A 306 -7.55 -24.54 -3.28
CA LEU A 306 -7.27 -23.82 -4.52
C LEU A 306 -7.15 -22.34 -4.19
N ASP A 307 -6.02 -21.71 -4.53
CA ASP A 307 -5.83 -20.29 -4.31
C ASP A 307 -6.66 -19.43 -5.28
N GLY A 308 -6.85 -18.14 -4.94
CA GLY A 308 -7.71 -17.27 -5.73
C GLY A 308 -7.15 -16.93 -7.11
N LEU A 309 -5.85 -16.97 -7.33
CA LEU A 309 -5.24 -16.74 -8.64
C LEU A 309 -5.49 -17.94 -9.57
N GLU A 310 -5.35 -19.15 -9.05
CA GLU A 310 -5.65 -20.37 -9.80
C GLU A 310 -7.16 -20.47 -10.08
N ALA A 311 -8.01 -20.19 -9.10
CA ALA A 311 -9.46 -20.12 -9.27
C ALA A 311 -9.86 -19.09 -10.34
N THR A 312 -9.22 -17.91 -10.33
CA THR A 312 -9.45 -16.85 -11.34
C THR A 312 -9.12 -17.35 -12.74
N LYS A 313 -7.99 -18.04 -12.95
CA LYS A 313 -7.62 -18.60 -14.26
C LYS A 313 -8.67 -19.57 -14.77
N ILE A 314 -9.16 -20.47 -13.90
CA ILE A 314 -10.22 -21.43 -14.27
C ILE A 314 -11.53 -20.70 -14.61
N ILE A 315 -11.93 -19.71 -13.82
CA ILE A 315 -13.13 -18.91 -14.09
C ILE A 315 -12.98 -18.14 -15.42
N ARG A 316 -11.77 -17.69 -15.78
CA ARG A 316 -11.52 -17.02 -17.07
C ARG A 316 -11.66 -17.95 -18.28
N GLU A 317 -11.41 -19.24 -18.10
CA GLU A 317 -11.73 -20.24 -19.16
C GLU A 317 -13.25 -20.40 -19.36
N LEU A 318 -14.05 -20.18 -18.31
CA LEU A 318 -15.51 -20.27 -18.33
C LEU A 318 -16.17 -18.93 -18.74
N SER A 319 -15.59 -17.81 -18.36
CA SER A 319 -16.10 -16.45 -18.61
C SER A 319 -14.97 -15.43 -18.77
N ALA A 320 -14.88 -14.81 -19.92
CA ALA A 320 -13.94 -13.73 -20.18
C ALA A 320 -14.40 -12.37 -19.60
N THR A 321 -15.68 -12.23 -19.23
CA THR A 321 -16.31 -10.91 -19.02
C THR A 321 -16.70 -10.60 -17.57
N VAL A 322 -16.93 -11.62 -16.71
CA VAL A 322 -17.32 -11.36 -15.32
C VAL A 322 -16.25 -10.55 -14.59
N PRO A 323 -16.59 -9.42 -13.95
CA PRO A 323 -15.61 -8.67 -13.16
C PRO A 323 -15.12 -9.50 -11.96
N ILE A 324 -13.79 -9.58 -11.80
CA ILE A 324 -13.14 -10.24 -10.66
C ILE A 324 -12.23 -9.22 -9.99
N ILE A 325 -12.51 -8.92 -8.72
CA ILE A 325 -11.70 -8.04 -7.88
C ILE A 325 -10.91 -8.90 -6.90
N ALA A 326 -9.59 -8.92 -7.03
CA ALA A 326 -8.73 -9.65 -6.13
C ALA A 326 -8.61 -8.94 -4.78
N GLN A 327 -8.62 -9.70 -3.68
CA GLN A 327 -8.38 -9.23 -2.32
C GLN A 327 -7.05 -9.81 -1.81
N SER A 328 -6.17 -8.99 -1.23
CA SER A 328 -4.89 -9.47 -0.68
C SER A 328 -4.56 -8.81 0.66
N ALA A 329 -3.93 -9.58 1.55
CA ALA A 329 -3.38 -9.05 2.79
C ALA A 329 -2.19 -8.08 2.59
N PHE A 330 -1.59 -8.07 1.40
CA PHE A 330 -0.42 -7.26 1.10
C PHE A 330 -0.68 -6.42 -0.16
N ALA A 331 -0.36 -5.12 -0.08
CA ALA A 331 -0.48 -4.19 -1.21
C ALA A 331 0.80 -4.16 -2.08
N TYR A 332 1.51 -5.31 -2.21
CA TYR A 332 2.72 -5.35 -3.01
C TYR A 332 2.39 -5.32 -4.51
N GLU A 333 3.20 -4.62 -5.28
CA GLU A 333 3.06 -4.54 -6.73
C GLU A 333 3.14 -5.92 -7.42
N GLN A 334 3.86 -6.86 -6.79
CA GLN A 334 3.94 -8.26 -7.24
C GLN A 334 2.60 -8.99 -7.13
N ASP A 335 1.86 -8.81 -6.02
CA ASP A 335 0.53 -9.43 -5.85
C ASP A 335 -0.47 -8.84 -6.84
N ARG A 336 -0.40 -7.52 -7.05
CA ARG A 336 -1.22 -6.84 -8.05
C ARG A 336 -0.94 -7.35 -9.47
N LYS A 337 0.33 -7.46 -9.82
CA LYS A 337 0.74 -7.98 -11.14
C LYS A 337 0.33 -9.43 -11.32
N ALA A 338 0.50 -10.27 -10.31
CA ALA A 338 0.05 -11.65 -10.34
C ALA A 338 -1.47 -11.78 -10.51
N ALA A 339 -2.25 -10.89 -9.86
CA ALA A 339 -3.69 -10.83 -10.04
C ALA A 339 -4.09 -10.40 -11.46
N GLU A 340 -3.42 -9.40 -12.04
CA GLU A 340 -3.62 -8.97 -13.43
C GLU A 340 -3.28 -10.10 -14.42
N GLU A 341 -2.14 -10.79 -14.21
CA GLU A 341 -1.71 -11.93 -15.03
C GLU A 341 -2.66 -13.13 -14.94
N ALA A 342 -3.30 -13.32 -13.77
CA ALA A 342 -4.34 -14.34 -13.59
C ALA A 342 -5.67 -13.97 -14.26
N GLY A 343 -5.86 -12.69 -14.62
CA GLY A 343 -7.06 -12.19 -15.28
C GLY A 343 -8.03 -11.44 -14.35
N CYS A 344 -7.60 -11.00 -13.15
CA CYS A 344 -8.41 -10.10 -12.33
C CYS A 344 -8.55 -8.72 -13.00
N ASN A 345 -9.69 -8.09 -12.79
CA ASN A 345 -10.02 -6.77 -13.36
C ASN A 345 -9.56 -5.62 -12.46
N ASP A 346 -9.51 -5.86 -11.16
CA ASP A 346 -9.09 -4.88 -10.18
C ASP A 346 -8.54 -5.57 -8.92
N PHE A 347 -7.97 -4.76 -8.01
CA PHE A 347 -7.28 -5.27 -6.82
C PHE A 347 -7.56 -4.38 -5.61
N ILE A 348 -7.87 -4.98 -4.45
CA ILE A 348 -8.06 -4.29 -3.19
C ILE A 348 -7.20 -4.91 -2.10
N ALA A 349 -6.46 -4.07 -1.36
CA ALA A 349 -5.66 -4.52 -0.22
C ALA A 349 -6.51 -4.59 1.05
N LYS A 350 -6.32 -5.62 1.86
CA LYS A 350 -6.82 -5.72 3.23
C LYS A 350 -5.91 -4.90 4.17
N PRO A 351 -6.45 -4.17 5.17
CA PRO A 351 -7.86 -4.10 5.54
C PRO A 351 -8.69 -3.29 4.55
N ILE A 352 -9.89 -3.81 4.25
CA ILE A 352 -10.78 -3.25 3.24
C ILE A 352 -11.51 -2.03 3.82
N ALA A 353 -11.31 -0.87 3.19
CA ALA A 353 -12.06 0.35 3.51
C ALA A 353 -13.40 0.36 2.78
N ASP A 354 -14.50 0.62 3.51
CA ASP A 354 -15.89 0.63 3.02
C ASP A 354 -16.05 1.50 1.77
N ASP A 355 -15.66 2.77 1.84
CA ASP A 355 -15.82 3.73 0.74
C ASP A 355 -15.08 3.27 -0.53
N LYS A 356 -13.87 2.71 -0.36
CA LYS A 356 -13.05 2.25 -1.48
C LYS A 356 -13.67 1.01 -2.14
N LEU A 357 -14.15 0.06 -1.33
CA LEU A 357 -14.81 -1.14 -1.85
C LEU A 357 -16.09 -0.79 -2.61
N LYS A 358 -16.95 0.04 -2.04
CA LYS A 358 -18.18 0.49 -2.68
C LYS A 358 -17.95 1.23 -4.00
N ALA A 359 -16.97 2.13 -4.02
CA ALA A 359 -16.58 2.84 -5.24
C ALA A 359 -16.10 1.88 -6.35
N MET A 360 -15.32 0.85 -5.97
CA MET A 360 -14.81 -0.14 -6.90
C MET A 360 -15.91 -1.05 -7.44
N ILE A 361 -16.82 -1.52 -6.58
CA ILE A 361 -17.98 -2.32 -6.99
C ILE A 361 -18.89 -1.50 -7.93
N HIS A 362 -19.17 -0.25 -7.58
CA HIS A 362 -19.96 0.65 -8.43
C HIS A 362 -19.32 0.83 -9.82
N LYS A 363 -18.01 0.99 -9.89
CA LYS A 363 -17.25 1.09 -11.15
C LYS A 363 -17.49 -0.13 -12.06
N TRP A 364 -17.49 -1.33 -11.50
CA TRP A 364 -17.55 -2.57 -12.28
C TRP A 364 -18.97 -3.08 -12.54
N LEU A 365 -19.96 -2.66 -11.73
CA LEU A 365 -21.37 -3.00 -11.92
C LEU A 365 -22.14 -1.94 -12.72
N SER A 366 -21.60 -0.72 -12.91
CA SER A 366 -22.24 0.29 -13.76
C SER A 366 -22.09 -0.09 -15.25
N PRO A 367 -23.15 0.01 -16.05
CA PRO A 367 -23.05 -0.19 -17.50
C PRO A 367 -22.09 0.86 -18.09
N PRO A 368 -21.33 0.51 -19.15
CA PRO A 368 -20.38 1.38 -19.83
C PRO A 368 -21.06 2.61 -20.47
#